data_f582daaa0e440f277e4b4fd4b8c1e38c
#
_entry.id   f582daaa0e440f277e4b4fd4b8c1e38c
#
_cell.length_a   1.000
_cell.length_b   1.000
_cell.length_c   1.000
_cell.angle_alpha   90.00
_cell.angle_beta   90.00
_cell.angle_gamma   90.00
#
_symmetry.space_group_name_H-M   'P 1'
#
loop_
_entity.id
_entity.type
_entity.pdbx_description
1 polymer ?
#
loop_
_entity_poly.entity_id
_entity_poly.type
_entity_poly.pdbx_seq_one_letter_code
_entity_poly.pdbx_strand_id
1 'polypeptide(L)'
;MKEKKKSAVSWILTWAGQKRIAYVWSVLLAIGNVIFKIFPYFIIADVVKLFLSGEKEFEPYLAKAVFIALSFIIAELFHSLSTALSHKATFAVLANIRKSCCDKLARVPLGYVKDTSSGTFKNIMVERIDSIETTLAHIVPEFTSNLLAPIVILIYFFLTDWRLALWSLVPVIVGFLSYFGMMLDYKPSFERTVQTTKDLNDAAVEYIDGIEVIKAFGKTESSYAKFTKAAMAYADSFISWMKRCSIFHGLMMVVTPYTLLTVLPFGAHYVANGTLAISDFVICIILSLGIVGPLITVGSYTDDLGKIGVIVGEVAGILEQPELERPEKSKSVPKDNSVTLEDVRFGYHDKEILHGVTMELKAGTVNAIVGPSGSGKSTIAKLIASLWDVDSGSIKIGGVDVKELAFADFNRKIAYVAQDNYLFNETVRENIRQGNPDATDEQIIEVTKKSGCYEFIMQLENRFDTVVGGAGGHLSGGERQRISIARAMLKDAPIVILDEATAYTDPENEAILQNSIAKLVAGKTLIVIAHRLSTVKGSDQIFVVNDGNVTAHGTHEELLVSCPLYKEMWNAHISVKDTVKEGE
;
A
#
# COMPACT_ATOMS: atom_id res chain seq x y z
N MET A 1 -23.05 1.77 -15.89
CA MET A 1 -22.87 3.15 -15.38
C MET A 1 -21.47 3.25 -14.83
N LYS A 2 -20.57 4.07 -15.39
CA LYS A 2 -19.26 4.31 -14.78
C LYS A 2 -19.49 4.99 -13.43
N GLU A 3 -19.23 4.30 -12.33
CA GLU A 3 -19.21 4.93 -11.01
C GLU A 3 -18.27 6.14 -11.05
N LYS A 4 -18.78 7.29 -10.64
CA LYS A 4 -17.99 8.53 -10.57
C LYS A 4 -16.88 8.31 -9.55
N LYS A 5 -15.62 8.29 -9.98
CA LYS A 5 -14.46 8.21 -9.06
C LYS A 5 -14.64 9.24 -7.94
N LYS A 6 -14.53 8.79 -6.69
CA LYS A 6 -14.62 9.66 -5.52
C LYS A 6 -13.46 10.66 -5.54
N SER A 7 -13.74 11.92 -5.20
CA SER A 7 -12.66 12.91 -5.03
C SER A 7 -11.82 12.58 -3.78
N ALA A 8 -10.58 13.09 -3.73
CA ALA A 8 -9.72 12.93 -2.55
C ALA A 8 -10.39 13.40 -1.25
N VAL A 9 -11.09 14.54 -1.31
CA VAL A 9 -11.86 15.05 -0.17
C VAL A 9 -12.97 14.09 0.25
N SER A 10 -13.67 13.47 -0.71
CA SER A 10 -14.71 12.49 -0.41
C SER A 10 -14.15 11.24 0.28
N TRP A 11 -12.97 10.79 -0.11
CA TRP A 11 -12.28 9.68 0.54
C TRP A 11 -11.87 10.01 1.97
N ILE A 12 -11.26 11.18 2.18
CA ILE A 12 -10.86 11.65 3.52
C ILE A 12 -12.09 11.74 4.43
N LEU A 13 -13.19 12.33 3.96
CA LEU A 13 -14.44 12.42 4.73
C LEU A 13 -15.04 11.05 5.03
N THR A 14 -14.95 10.10 4.10
CA THR A 14 -15.41 8.72 4.31
C THR A 14 -14.59 8.04 5.41
N TRP A 15 -13.27 8.19 5.38
CA TRP A 15 -12.38 7.60 6.38
C TRP A 15 -12.52 8.27 7.76
N ALA A 16 -12.48 9.61 7.81
CA ALA A 16 -12.69 10.37 9.04
C ALA A 16 -14.07 10.11 9.66
N GLY A 17 -15.09 9.87 8.83
CA GLY A 17 -16.45 9.56 9.25
C GLY A 17 -16.57 8.34 10.18
N GLN A 18 -15.63 7.40 10.10
CA GLN A 18 -15.55 6.23 10.99
C GLN A 18 -15.31 6.63 12.46
N LYS A 19 -14.68 7.77 12.72
CA LYS A 19 -14.35 8.31 14.04
C LYS A 19 -14.84 9.75 14.24
N ARG A 20 -15.89 10.15 13.51
CA ARG A 20 -16.42 11.53 13.48
C ARG A 20 -16.62 12.16 14.87
N ILE A 21 -17.13 11.38 15.84
CA ILE A 21 -17.40 11.90 17.19
C ILE A 21 -16.10 12.35 17.87
N ALA A 22 -15.01 11.58 17.74
CA ALA A 22 -13.72 11.93 18.33
C ALA A 22 -13.14 13.21 17.69
N TYR A 23 -13.25 13.36 16.36
CA TYR A 23 -12.83 14.59 15.68
C TYR A 23 -13.66 15.81 16.07
N VAL A 24 -15.00 15.66 16.24
CA VAL A 24 -15.85 16.75 16.72
C VAL A 24 -15.42 17.20 18.11
N TRP A 25 -15.18 16.27 19.04
CA TRP A 25 -14.69 16.62 20.37
C TRP A 25 -13.28 17.25 20.33
N SER A 26 -12.40 16.76 19.48
CA SER A 26 -11.08 17.39 19.26
C SER A 26 -11.21 18.84 18.82
N VAL A 27 -12.09 19.12 17.84
CA VAL A 27 -12.35 20.50 17.37
C VAL A 27 -12.95 21.36 18.48
N LEU A 28 -13.91 20.86 19.26
CA LEU A 28 -14.50 21.61 20.38
C LEU A 28 -13.45 21.96 21.46
N LEU A 29 -12.54 21.02 21.75
CA LEU A 29 -11.43 21.27 22.65
C LEU A 29 -10.43 22.28 22.04
N ALA A 30 -10.18 22.23 20.74
CA ALA A 30 -9.36 23.20 20.04
C ALA A 30 -9.94 24.62 20.11
N ILE A 31 -11.27 24.77 20.02
CA ILE A 31 -11.97 26.04 20.25
C ILE A 31 -11.76 26.50 21.70
N GLY A 32 -11.88 25.59 22.67
CA GLY A 32 -11.57 25.88 24.08
C GLY A 32 -10.14 26.39 24.27
N ASN A 33 -9.15 25.75 23.63
CA ASN A 33 -7.76 26.23 23.60
C ASN A 33 -7.67 27.69 23.13
N VAL A 34 -8.32 28.03 22.00
CA VAL A 34 -8.32 29.39 21.43
C VAL A 34 -8.87 30.40 22.43
N ILE A 35 -9.99 30.10 23.08
CA ILE A 35 -10.61 31.02 24.06
C ILE A 35 -9.61 31.35 25.16
N PHE A 36 -9.00 30.35 25.79
CA PHE A 36 -8.05 30.58 26.89
C PHE A 36 -6.72 31.14 26.42
N LYS A 37 -6.29 30.89 25.18
CA LYS A 37 -5.08 31.47 24.59
C LYS A 37 -5.22 32.96 24.23
N ILE A 38 -6.44 33.41 23.91
CA ILE A 38 -6.73 34.81 23.60
C ILE A 38 -7.03 35.61 24.87
N PHE A 39 -7.56 35.02 25.92
CA PHE A 39 -7.93 35.70 27.17
C PHE A 39 -6.80 36.56 27.77
N PRO A 40 -5.51 36.17 27.77
CA PRO A 40 -4.39 37.00 28.17
C PRO A 40 -4.33 38.37 27.49
N TYR A 41 -4.72 38.50 26.22
CA TYR A 41 -4.70 39.78 25.51
C TYR A 41 -5.62 40.82 26.17
N PHE A 42 -6.80 40.41 26.65
CA PHE A 42 -7.72 41.27 27.40
C PHE A 42 -7.15 41.65 28.76
N ILE A 43 -6.54 40.68 29.47
CA ILE A 43 -5.93 40.98 30.78
C ILE A 43 -4.73 41.92 30.65
N ILE A 44 -3.88 41.74 29.63
CA ILE A 44 -2.74 42.60 29.35
C ILE A 44 -3.24 44.02 29.03
N ALA A 45 -4.33 44.17 28.26
CA ALA A 45 -4.95 45.47 28.01
C ALA A 45 -5.34 46.18 29.32
N ASP A 46 -5.91 45.45 30.26
CA ASP A 46 -6.24 45.99 31.58
C ASP A 46 -5.00 46.31 32.40
N VAL A 47 -3.91 45.53 32.33
CA VAL A 47 -2.62 45.82 32.97
C VAL A 47 -2.05 47.14 32.45
N VAL A 48 -2.08 47.35 31.13
CA VAL A 48 -1.61 48.59 30.49
C VAL A 48 -2.42 49.81 30.98
N LYS A 49 -3.75 49.68 31.02
CA LYS A 49 -4.62 50.77 31.53
C LYS A 49 -4.34 51.09 33.00
N LEU A 50 -4.18 50.05 33.83
CA LEU A 50 -3.86 50.19 35.25
C LEU A 50 -2.51 50.88 35.47
N PHE A 51 -1.49 50.48 34.68
CA PHE A 51 -0.16 51.10 34.72
C PHE A 51 -0.20 52.58 34.35
N LEU A 52 -0.91 52.93 33.29
CA LEU A 52 -1.01 54.30 32.79
C LEU A 52 -1.90 55.20 33.70
N SER A 53 -2.78 54.62 34.52
CA SER A 53 -3.54 55.33 35.55
C SER A 53 -2.71 55.69 36.76
N GLY A 54 -1.46 55.24 36.85
CA GLY A 54 -0.54 55.54 37.94
C GLY A 54 -0.70 54.67 39.18
N GLU A 55 -1.38 53.54 39.07
CA GLU A 55 -1.49 52.54 40.14
C GLU A 55 -0.11 52.02 40.55
N LYS A 56 0.22 52.07 41.86
CA LYS A 56 1.52 51.70 42.41
C LYS A 56 1.48 50.42 43.27
N GLU A 57 0.28 49.97 43.63
CA GLU A 57 0.15 48.75 44.39
C GLU A 57 0.50 47.52 43.54
N PHE A 58 1.25 46.58 44.12
CA PHE A 58 1.72 45.40 43.41
C PHE A 58 0.65 44.31 43.31
N GLU A 59 -0.25 44.25 44.28
CA GLU A 59 -1.25 43.18 44.39
C GLU A 59 -2.17 43.05 43.16
N PRO A 60 -2.72 44.15 42.56
CA PRO A 60 -3.54 44.06 41.35
C PRO A 60 -2.78 43.48 40.14
N TYR A 61 -1.49 43.81 40.01
CA TYR A 61 -0.64 43.29 38.92
C TYR A 61 -0.35 41.79 39.11
N LEU A 62 -0.04 41.39 40.35
CA LEU A 62 0.19 39.99 40.68
C LEU A 62 -1.05 39.11 40.39
N ALA A 63 -2.22 39.58 40.80
CA ALA A 63 -3.48 38.88 40.52
C ALA A 63 -3.67 38.67 39.00
N LYS A 64 -3.47 39.71 38.19
CA LYS A 64 -3.57 39.65 36.72
C LYS A 64 -2.51 38.69 36.12
N ALA A 65 -1.27 38.71 36.62
CA ALA A 65 -0.22 37.79 36.19
C ALA A 65 -0.58 36.32 36.48
N VAL A 66 -1.17 36.04 37.67
CA VAL A 66 -1.66 34.70 38.00
C VAL A 66 -2.78 34.28 37.07
N PHE A 67 -3.74 35.15 36.74
CA PHE A 67 -4.80 34.83 35.79
C PHE A 67 -4.27 34.55 34.38
N ILE A 68 -3.26 35.29 33.90
CA ILE A 68 -2.58 35.02 32.63
C ILE A 68 -1.93 33.61 32.64
N ALA A 69 -1.18 33.28 33.72
CA ALA A 69 -0.53 31.99 33.87
C ALA A 69 -1.54 30.82 33.87
N LEU A 70 -2.62 30.98 34.66
CA LEU A 70 -3.69 29.97 34.71
C LEU A 70 -4.37 29.82 33.33
N SER A 71 -4.59 30.89 32.60
CA SER A 71 -5.19 30.86 31.28
C SER A 71 -4.32 30.06 30.29
N PHE A 72 -3.00 30.27 30.29
CA PHE A 72 -2.09 29.48 29.45
C PHE A 72 -2.06 27.98 29.85
N ILE A 73 -2.05 27.68 31.15
CA ILE A 73 -2.10 26.28 31.64
C ILE A 73 -3.37 25.60 31.15
N ILE A 74 -4.52 26.26 31.29
CA ILE A 74 -5.80 25.70 30.80
C ILE A 74 -5.80 25.58 29.29
N ALA A 75 -5.28 26.56 28.54
CA ALA A 75 -5.16 26.51 27.10
C ALA A 75 -4.35 25.27 26.65
N GLU A 76 -3.18 25.03 27.26
CA GLU A 76 -2.34 23.87 26.95
C GLU A 76 -3.01 22.53 27.33
N LEU A 77 -3.78 22.50 28.41
CA LEU A 77 -4.57 21.31 28.75
C LEU A 77 -5.60 21.00 27.65
N PHE A 78 -6.35 22.00 27.20
CA PHE A 78 -7.29 21.85 26.09
C PHE A 78 -6.61 21.41 24.80
N HIS A 79 -5.44 21.99 24.48
CA HIS A 79 -4.65 21.60 23.31
C HIS A 79 -4.21 20.13 23.39
N SER A 80 -3.63 19.73 24.51
CA SER A 80 -3.16 18.36 24.73
C SER A 80 -4.28 17.32 24.63
N LEU A 81 -5.44 17.62 25.23
CA LEU A 81 -6.62 16.73 25.13
C LEU A 81 -7.16 16.68 23.71
N SER A 82 -7.24 17.81 23.00
CA SER A 82 -7.66 17.88 21.60
C SER A 82 -6.77 17.02 20.71
N THR A 83 -5.46 17.18 20.82
CA THR A 83 -4.46 16.46 20.04
C THR A 83 -4.47 14.96 20.38
N ALA A 84 -4.54 14.58 21.65
CA ALA A 84 -4.61 13.19 22.07
C ALA A 84 -5.83 12.45 21.47
N LEU A 85 -7.00 13.11 21.46
CA LEU A 85 -8.22 12.55 20.85
C LEU A 85 -8.08 12.41 19.33
N SER A 86 -7.54 13.43 18.67
CA SER A 86 -7.32 13.44 17.22
C SER A 86 -6.36 12.32 16.81
N HIS A 87 -5.19 12.19 17.44
CA HIS A 87 -4.22 11.13 17.17
C HIS A 87 -4.81 9.74 17.38
N LYS A 88 -5.48 9.50 18.50
CA LYS A 88 -6.12 8.20 18.77
C LYS A 88 -7.15 7.83 17.70
N ALA A 89 -7.94 8.80 17.24
CA ALA A 89 -8.90 8.58 16.16
C ALA A 89 -8.20 8.29 14.85
N THR A 90 -7.18 9.06 14.53
CA THR A 90 -6.40 8.96 13.28
C THR A 90 -5.70 7.61 13.16
N PHE A 91 -4.95 7.17 14.17
CA PHE A 91 -4.29 5.86 14.12
C PHE A 91 -5.27 4.70 13.93
N ALA A 92 -6.46 4.78 14.53
CA ALA A 92 -7.51 3.78 14.29
C ALA A 92 -8.00 3.82 12.83
N VAL A 93 -8.13 5.01 12.23
CA VAL A 93 -8.51 5.17 10.81
C VAL A 93 -7.41 4.62 9.90
N LEU A 94 -6.13 4.94 10.14
CA LEU A 94 -5.00 4.43 9.35
C LEU A 94 -4.91 2.90 9.41
N ALA A 95 -5.11 2.30 10.59
CA ALA A 95 -5.15 0.86 10.73
C ALA A 95 -6.27 0.23 9.88
N ASN A 96 -7.46 0.85 9.86
CA ASN A 96 -8.59 0.39 9.05
C ASN A 96 -8.31 0.54 7.54
N ILE A 97 -7.65 1.62 7.11
CA ILE A 97 -7.25 1.81 5.70
C ILE A 97 -6.28 0.70 5.29
N ARG A 98 -5.25 0.41 6.10
CA ARG A 98 -4.30 -0.68 5.84
C ARG A 98 -4.98 -2.03 5.75
N LYS A 99 -5.87 -2.33 6.70
CA LYS A 99 -6.66 -3.55 6.68
C LYS A 99 -7.49 -3.65 5.39
N SER A 100 -8.18 -2.58 5.00
CA SER A 100 -8.97 -2.55 3.76
C SER A 100 -8.11 -2.77 2.52
N CYS A 101 -6.89 -2.22 2.47
CA CYS A 101 -5.95 -2.47 1.39
C CYS A 101 -5.50 -3.95 1.35
N CYS A 102 -5.16 -4.55 2.51
CA CYS A 102 -4.82 -5.97 2.58
C CYS A 102 -5.99 -6.87 2.13
N ASP A 103 -7.19 -6.60 2.64
CA ASP A 103 -8.40 -7.34 2.27
C ASP A 103 -8.70 -7.22 0.76
N LYS A 104 -8.45 -6.03 0.20
CA LYS A 104 -8.61 -5.76 -1.23
C LYS A 104 -7.60 -6.53 -2.08
N LEU A 105 -6.31 -6.47 -1.71
CA LEU A 105 -5.25 -7.19 -2.42
C LEU A 105 -5.44 -8.71 -2.43
N ALA A 106 -6.09 -9.26 -1.40
CA ALA A 106 -6.44 -10.68 -1.36
C ALA A 106 -7.58 -11.07 -2.32
N ARG A 107 -8.33 -10.12 -2.87
CA ARG A 107 -9.52 -10.36 -3.71
C ARG A 107 -9.36 -9.89 -5.15
N VAL A 108 -8.38 -9.05 -5.45
CA VAL A 108 -8.10 -8.61 -6.83
C VAL A 108 -7.42 -9.73 -7.63
N PRO A 109 -7.53 -9.74 -8.97
CA PRO A 109 -6.77 -10.65 -9.81
C PRO A 109 -5.27 -10.56 -9.56
N LEU A 110 -4.58 -11.71 -9.54
CA LEU A 110 -3.14 -11.78 -9.26
C LEU A 110 -2.29 -10.93 -10.23
N GLY A 111 -2.78 -10.66 -11.44
CA GLY A 111 -2.11 -9.81 -12.42
C GLY A 111 -1.82 -8.43 -11.86
N TYR A 112 -2.81 -7.78 -11.27
CA TYR A 112 -2.62 -6.46 -10.64
C TYR A 112 -1.49 -6.47 -9.59
N VAL A 113 -1.42 -7.54 -8.78
CA VAL A 113 -0.38 -7.67 -7.75
C VAL A 113 1.00 -7.95 -8.37
N LYS A 114 1.07 -8.73 -9.47
CA LYS A 114 2.34 -9.04 -10.14
C LYS A 114 2.87 -7.89 -10.99
N ASP A 115 1.98 -7.10 -11.59
CA ASP A 115 2.34 -5.95 -12.43
C ASP A 115 2.80 -4.74 -11.60
N THR A 116 2.49 -4.73 -10.31
CA THR A 116 2.92 -3.67 -9.38
C THR A 116 4.08 -4.18 -8.52
N SER A 117 5.17 -3.41 -8.46
CA SER A 117 6.32 -3.81 -7.65
C SER A 117 5.96 -3.89 -6.15
N SER A 118 6.54 -4.85 -5.44
CA SER A 118 6.38 -4.99 -3.99
C SER A 118 6.83 -3.74 -3.22
N GLY A 119 7.85 -3.04 -3.76
CA GLY A 119 8.31 -1.75 -3.24
C GLY A 119 7.24 -0.65 -3.33
N THR A 120 6.46 -0.62 -4.43
CA THR A 120 5.34 0.32 -4.59
C THR A 120 4.25 0.03 -3.57
N PHE A 121 3.84 -1.21 -3.40
CA PHE A 121 2.85 -1.58 -2.37
C PHE A 121 3.34 -1.25 -0.96
N LYS A 122 4.60 -1.57 -0.63
CA LYS A 122 5.20 -1.20 0.66
C LYS A 122 5.15 0.31 0.87
N ASN A 123 5.55 1.11 -0.12
CA ASN A 123 5.53 2.57 -0.03
C ASN A 123 4.10 3.08 0.23
N ILE A 124 3.09 2.60 -0.54
CA ILE A 124 1.70 3.02 -0.37
C ILE A 124 1.17 2.61 1.01
N MET A 125 1.33 1.34 1.39
CA MET A 125 0.70 0.78 2.61
C MET A 125 1.37 1.23 3.91
N VAL A 126 2.67 1.53 3.88
CA VAL A 126 3.43 1.97 5.06
C VAL A 126 3.60 3.49 5.05
N GLU A 127 4.32 4.03 4.07
CA GLU A 127 4.80 5.42 4.11
C GLU A 127 3.71 6.43 3.71
N ARG A 128 2.94 6.14 2.63
CA ARG A 128 1.89 7.05 2.14
C ARG A 128 0.70 7.11 3.09
N ILE A 129 0.25 5.95 3.59
CA ILE A 129 -0.85 5.93 4.57
C ILE A 129 -0.43 6.65 5.86
N ASP A 130 0.82 6.52 6.34
CA ASP A 130 1.30 7.28 7.50
C ASP A 130 1.27 8.79 7.23
N SER A 131 1.58 9.24 6.02
CA SER A 131 1.52 10.65 5.67
C SER A 131 0.10 11.26 5.76
N ILE A 132 -0.96 10.45 5.77
CA ILE A 132 -2.34 10.90 6.01
C ILE A 132 -2.53 11.35 7.48
N GLU A 133 -1.72 10.84 8.40
CA GLU A 133 -1.77 11.19 9.82
C GLU A 133 -1.68 12.69 10.04
N THR A 134 -0.69 13.36 9.45
CA THR A 134 -0.51 14.81 9.58
C THR A 134 -1.79 15.57 9.25
N THR A 135 -2.47 15.19 8.16
CA THR A 135 -3.72 15.84 7.76
C THR A 135 -4.85 15.61 8.76
N LEU A 136 -5.07 14.37 9.17
CA LEU A 136 -6.21 14.03 10.03
C LEU A 136 -5.96 14.36 11.49
N ALA A 137 -4.75 14.18 12.01
CA ALA A 137 -4.44 14.40 13.42
C ALA A 137 -4.19 15.87 13.75
N HIS A 138 -3.50 16.60 12.88
CA HIS A 138 -3.09 17.98 13.11
C HIS A 138 -3.96 18.99 12.39
N ILE A 139 -4.15 18.86 11.05
CA ILE A 139 -4.88 19.91 10.32
C ILE A 139 -6.30 20.07 10.84
N VAL A 140 -7.03 19.00 11.16
CA VAL A 140 -8.43 19.11 11.60
C VAL A 140 -8.59 19.99 12.86
N PRO A 141 -7.92 19.73 14.01
CA PRO A 141 -8.04 20.59 15.20
C PRO A 141 -7.26 21.91 15.08
N GLU A 142 -6.03 21.86 14.54
CA GLU A 142 -5.14 23.01 14.52
C GLU A 142 -5.55 24.08 13.48
N PHE A 143 -6.06 23.66 12.33
CA PHE A 143 -6.63 24.58 11.35
C PHE A 143 -7.74 25.42 11.96
N THR A 144 -8.63 24.77 12.75
CA THR A 144 -9.69 25.46 13.46
C THR A 144 -9.13 26.50 14.44
N SER A 145 -8.13 26.13 15.23
CA SER A 145 -7.49 27.03 16.20
C SER A 145 -6.78 28.19 15.52
N ASN A 146 -5.96 27.91 14.51
CA ASN A 146 -5.15 28.91 13.83
C ASN A 146 -5.96 29.82 12.90
N LEU A 147 -7.18 29.41 12.50
CA LEU A 147 -8.10 30.27 11.76
C LEU A 147 -8.96 31.15 12.72
N LEU A 148 -9.42 30.58 13.82
CA LEU A 148 -10.32 31.27 14.75
C LEU A 148 -9.58 32.32 15.58
N ALA A 149 -8.34 32.06 16.02
CA ALA A 149 -7.58 32.98 16.86
C ALA A 149 -7.35 34.36 16.21
N PRO A 150 -6.84 34.48 14.96
CA PRO A 150 -6.69 35.80 14.32
C PRO A 150 -8.01 36.51 14.10
N ILE A 151 -9.10 35.80 13.84
CA ILE A 151 -10.43 36.39 13.65
C ILE A 151 -10.88 37.06 14.93
N VAL A 152 -10.78 36.38 16.08
CA VAL A 152 -11.17 36.96 17.38
C VAL A 152 -10.27 38.15 17.76
N ILE A 153 -8.95 37.99 17.56
CA ILE A 153 -8.01 39.10 17.81
C ILE A 153 -8.34 40.30 16.91
N LEU A 154 -8.62 40.07 15.64
CA LEU A 154 -8.95 41.13 14.69
C LEU A 154 -10.27 41.85 15.05
N ILE A 155 -11.29 41.09 15.48
CA ILE A 155 -12.54 41.72 15.99
C ILE A 155 -12.24 42.63 17.16
N TYR A 156 -11.44 42.18 18.14
CA TYR A 156 -11.06 43.00 19.27
C TYR A 156 -10.22 44.23 18.85
N PHE A 157 -9.35 44.07 17.87
CA PHE A 157 -8.57 45.16 17.30
C PHE A 157 -9.48 46.22 16.64
N PHE A 158 -10.47 45.81 15.85
CA PHE A 158 -11.46 46.72 15.25
C PHE A 158 -12.28 47.49 16.30
N LEU A 159 -12.61 46.84 17.41
CA LEU A 159 -13.32 47.48 18.54
C LEU A 159 -12.45 48.48 19.30
N THR A 160 -11.12 48.29 19.30
CA THR A 160 -10.17 49.20 19.96
C THR A 160 -9.87 50.43 19.09
N ASP A 161 -9.39 50.21 17.85
CA ASP A 161 -9.24 51.28 16.84
C ASP A 161 -9.31 50.68 15.43
N TRP A 162 -10.39 50.94 14.71
CA TRP A 162 -10.64 50.40 13.37
C TRP A 162 -9.61 50.87 12.33
N ARG A 163 -9.01 52.05 12.47
CA ARG A 163 -8.01 52.60 11.54
C ARG A 163 -6.72 51.81 11.61
N LEU A 164 -6.24 51.54 12.84
CA LEU A 164 -5.04 50.74 13.05
C LEU A 164 -5.27 49.25 12.70
N ALA A 165 -6.48 48.74 12.93
CA ALA A 165 -6.86 47.39 12.48
C ALA A 165 -6.76 47.28 10.95
N LEU A 166 -7.22 48.26 10.18
CA LEU A 166 -7.04 48.28 8.72
C LEU A 166 -5.57 48.38 8.31
N TRP A 167 -4.77 49.22 8.98
CA TRP A 167 -3.34 49.30 8.70
C TRP A 167 -2.60 47.98 8.99
N SER A 168 -3.01 47.23 10.02
CA SER A 168 -2.43 45.94 10.34
C SER A 168 -2.69 44.89 9.27
N LEU A 169 -3.75 45.01 8.47
CA LEU A 169 -4.07 44.10 7.38
C LEU A 169 -3.22 44.32 6.12
N VAL A 170 -2.59 45.50 5.95
CA VAL A 170 -1.79 45.80 4.74
C VAL A 170 -0.66 44.78 4.53
N PRO A 171 0.21 44.50 5.51
CA PRO A 171 1.25 43.47 5.38
C PRO A 171 0.67 42.07 5.15
N VAL A 172 -0.47 41.75 5.77
CA VAL A 172 -1.16 40.47 5.58
C VAL A 172 -1.65 40.32 4.14
N ILE A 173 -2.26 41.38 3.57
CA ILE A 173 -2.71 41.41 2.16
C ILE A 173 -1.54 41.22 1.21
N VAL A 174 -0.42 41.91 1.45
CA VAL A 174 0.80 41.73 0.63
C VAL A 174 1.30 40.30 0.72
N GLY A 175 1.27 39.71 1.91
CA GLY A 175 1.61 38.29 2.08
C GLY A 175 0.69 37.35 1.31
N PHE A 176 -0.62 37.57 1.34
CA PHE A 176 -1.59 36.78 0.54
C PHE A 176 -1.36 36.95 -0.95
N LEU A 177 -1.13 38.14 -1.45
CA LEU A 177 -0.82 38.37 -2.87
C LEU A 177 0.47 37.67 -3.28
N SER A 178 1.48 37.66 -2.42
CA SER A 178 2.72 36.91 -2.63
C SER A 178 2.47 35.40 -2.65
N TYR A 179 1.66 34.90 -1.72
CA TYR A 179 1.25 33.49 -1.71
C TYR A 179 0.52 33.08 -3.02
N PHE A 180 -0.42 33.88 -3.50
CA PHE A 180 -1.07 33.64 -4.78
C PHE A 180 -0.07 33.67 -5.96
N GLY A 181 0.90 34.55 -5.95
CA GLY A 181 1.98 34.57 -6.95
C GLY A 181 2.78 33.28 -6.95
N MET A 182 3.06 32.72 -5.78
CA MET A 182 3.74 31.42 -5.64
C MET A 182 2.87 30.26 -6.19
N MET A 183 1.55 30.31 -6.00
CA MET A 183 0.61 29.26 -6.41
C MET A 183 0.39 29.19 -7.92
N LEU A 184 0.65 30.23 -8.70
CA LEU A 184 0.43 30.25 -10.15
C LEU A 184 1.15 29.13 -10.90
N ASP A 185 2.35 28.75 -10.46
CA ASP A 185 3.17 27.70 -11.08
C ASP A 185 3.33 26.45 -10.18
N TYR A 186 2.56 26.37 -9.09
CA TYR A 186 2.69 25.27 -8.13
C TYR A 186 2.38 23.92 -8.76
N LYS A 187 1.21 23.76 -9.39
CA LYS A 187 0.74 22.48 -9.92
C LYS A 187 1.69 21.88 -10.96
N PRO A 188 2.08 22.59 -12.05
CA PRO A 188 2.98 22.02 -13.04
C PRO A 188 4.38 21.74 -12.48
N SER A 189 4.88 22.55 -11.56
CA SER A 189 6.18 22.34 -10.91
C SER A 189 6.14 21.12 -9.96
N PHE A 190 5.06 20.96 -9.22
CA PHE A 190 4.85 19.80 -8.35
C PHE A 190 4.76 18.49 -9.15
N GLU A 191 3.92 18.46 -10.20
CA GLU A 191 3.77 17.29 -11.07
C GLU A 191 5.11 16.90 -11.71
N ARG A 192 5.89 17.88 -12.19
CA ARG A 192 7.23 17.64 -12.73
C ARG A 192 8.18 17.07 -11.69
N THR A 193 8.16 17.59 -10.46
CA THR A 193 9.02 17.10 -9.37
C THR A 193 8.62 15.68 -8.96
N VAL A 194 7.34 15.38 -8.89
CA VAL A 194 6.84 14.01 -8.64
C VAL A 194 7.33 13.04 -9.72
N GLN A 195 7.23 13.42 -11.00
CA GLN A 195 7.68 12.57 -12.10
C GLN A 195 9.20 12.33 -12.04
N THR A 196 10.01 13.38 -11.85
CA THR A 196 11.47 13.22 -11.75
C THR A 196 11.90 12.44 -10.50
N THR A 197 11.15 12.51 -9.40
CA THR A 197 11.35 11.67 -8.21
C THR A 197 11.10 10.20 -8.55
N LYS A 198 10.02 9.91 -9.28
CA LYS A 198 9.71 8.55 -9.73
C LYS A 198 10.82 8.01 -10.64
N ASP A 199 11.24 8.77 -11.64
CA ASP A 199 12.30 8.38 -12.56
C ASP A 199 13.63 8.10 -11.82
N LEU A 200 13.95 8.88 -10.78
CA LEU A 200 15.11 8.66 -9.92
C LEU A 200 14.98 7.36 -9.12
N ASN A 201 13.83 7.11 -8.51
CA ASN A 201 13.57 5.88 -7.76
C ASN A 201 13.65 4.65 -8.66
N ASP A 202 13.06 4.70 -9.85
CA ASP A 202 13.09 3.60 -10.82
C ASP A 202 14.54 3.31 -11.26
N ALA A 203 15.35 4.36 -11.52
CA ALA A 203 16.77 4.21 -11.85
C ALA A 203 17.60 3.66 -10.69
N ALA A 204 17.27 4.01 -9.44
CA ALA A 204 17.94 3.49 -8.24
C ALA A 204 17.64 2.00 -8.05
N VAL A 205 16.38 1.59 -8.17
CA VAL A 205 15.96 0.18 -8.06
C VAL A 205 16.64 -0.65 -9.16
N GLU A 206 16.59 -0.20 -10.42
CA GLU A 206 17.24 -0.89 -11.54
C GLU A 206 18.75 -1.06 -11.32
N TYR A 207 19.42 -0.03 -10.76
CA TYR A 207 20.85 -0.10 -10.44
C TYR A 207 21.15 -1.11 -9.34
N ILE A 208 20.32 -1.17 -8.28
CA ILE A 208 20.49 -2.08 -7.15
C ILE A 208 20.19 -3.52 -7.59
N ASP A 209 19.09 -3.76 -8.29
CA ASP A 209 18.69 -5.09 -8.76
C ASP A 209 19.68 -5.66 -9.78
N GLY A 210 20.26 -4.77 -10.61
CA GLY A 210 21.27 -5.13 -11.61
C GLY A 210 22.72 -5.18 -11.10
N ILE A 211 22.97 -4.98 -9.79
CA ILE A 211 24.34 -4.79 -9.26
C ILE A 211 25.27 -5.98 -9.52
N GLU A 212 24.74 -7.21 -9.50
CA GLU A 212 25.51 -8.41 -9.82
C GLU A 212 26.01 -8.41 -11.26
N VAL A 213 25.14 -8.05 -12.20
CA VAL A 213 25.47 -7.94 -13.62
C VAL A 213 26.50 -6.82 -13.84
N ILE A 214 26.30 -5.67 -13.20
CA ILE A 214 27.22 -4.53 -13.28
C ILE A 214 28.62 -4.92 -12.78
N LYS A 215 28.69 -5.63 -11.62
CA LYS A 215 29.98 -6.12 -11.06
C LYS A 215 30.62 -7.18 -11.96
N ALA A 216 29.82 -8.13 -12.48
CA ALA A 216 30.35 -9.22 -13.30
C ALA A 216 30.92 -8.74 -14.64
N PHE A 217 30.31 -7.73 -15.27
CA PHE A 217 30.69 -7.22 -16.58
C PHE A 217 31.48 -5.91 -16.58
N GLY A 218 31.77 -5.34 -15.40
CA GLY A 218 32.58 -4.13 -15.25
C GLY A 218 31.98 -2.86 -15.87
N LYS A 219 30.66 -2.84 -16.19
CA LYS A 219 29.97 -1.71 -16.81
C LYS A 219 29.51 -0.64 -15.80
N THR A 220 30.38 -0.26 -14.89
CA THR A 220 30.06 0.70 -13.83
C THR A 220 29.72 2.09 -14.37
N GLU A 221 30.42 2.57 -15.41
CA GLU A 221 30.29 3.94 -15.90
C GLU A 221 28.95 4.20 -16.63
N SER A 222 28.49 3.30 -17.51
CA SER A 222 27.24 3.46 -18.24
C SER A 222 25.98 3.30 -17.37
N SER A 223 26.03 2.38 -16.42
CA SER A 223 24.90 2.16 -15.48
C SER A 223 24.78 3.29 -14.46
N TYR A 224 25.93 3.81 -14.00
CA TYR A 224 25.98 4.98 -13.12
C TYR A 224 25.49 6.25 -13.82
N ALA A 225 25.75 6.40 -15.14
CA ALA A 225 25.32 7.56 -15.91
C ALA A 225 23.80 7.72 -15.97
N LYS A 226 23.03 6.62 -16.05
CA LYS A 226 21.56 6.67 -16.03
C LYS A 226 21.04 7.19 -14.69
N PHE A 227 21.56 6.66 -13.58
CA PHE A 227 21.21 7.11 -12.22
C PHE A 227 21.58 8.58 -12.01
N THR A 228 22.81 8.97 -12.38
CA THR A 228 23.27 10.36 -12.24
C THR A 228 22.41 11.32 -13.06
N LYS A 229 22.03 10.94 -14.29
CA LYS A 229 21.15 11.76 -15.15
C LYS A 229 19.78 11.96 -14.49
N ALA A 230 19.18 10.91 -13.91
CA ALA A 230 17.91 11.00 -13.19
C ALA A 230 18.03 11.89 -11.94
N ALA A 231 19.11 11.74 -11.16
CA ALA A 231 19.39 12.56 -9.98
C ALA A 231 19.57 14.04 -10.34
N MET A 232 20.29 14.36 -11.40
CA MET A 232 20.45 15.74 -11.88
C MET A 232 19.14 16.31 -12.39
N ALA A 233 18.33 15.54 -13.13
CA ALA A 233 17.01 15.98 -13.60
C ALA A 233 16.06 16.31 -12.43
N TYR A 234 16.08 15.50 -11.36
CA TYR A 234 15.35 15.79 -10.12
C TYR A 234 15.86 17.08 -9.46
N ALA A 235 17.17 17.22 -9.28
CA ALA A 235 17.77 18.40 -8.68
C ALA A 235 17.44 19.67 -9.48
N ASP A 236 17.57 19.64 -10.80
CA ASP A 236 17.26 20.77 -11.68
C ASP A 236 15.78 21.15 -11.63
N SER A 237 14.89 20.16 -11.57
CA SER A 237 13.44 20.39 -11.41
C SER A 237 13.16 21.14 -10.12
N PHE A 238 13.70 20.65 -9.01
CA PHE A 238 13.49 21.23 -7.68
C PHE A 238 14.11 22.63 -7.55
N ILE A 239 15.37 22.80 -8.01
CA ILE A 239 16.06 24.11 -8.00
C ILE A 239 15.31 25.13 -8.86
N SER A 240 14.83 24.73 -10.02
CA SER A 240 14.07 25.63 -10.91
C SER A 240 12.75 26.06 -10.28
N TRP A 241 12.08 25.16 -9.58
CA TRP A 241 10.87 25.47 -8.82
C TRP A 241 11.17 26.42 -7.66
N MET A 242 12.16 26.10 -6.84
CA MET A 242 12.57 26.94 -5.71
C MET A 242 12.99 28.35 -6.15
N LYS A 243 13.75 28.48 -7.25
CA LYS A 243 14.13 29.80 -7.78
C LYS A 243 12.93 30.66 -8.17
N ARG A 244 11.89 30.07 -8.76
CA ARG A 244 10.67 30.80 -9.14
C ARG A 244 9.84 31.20 -7.91
N CYS A 245 9.75 30.33 -6.91
CA CYS A 245 9.01 30.62 -5.69
C CYS A 245 9.75 31.55 -4.74
N SER A 246 11.10 31.63 -4.78
CA SER A 246 11.92 32.28 -3.75
C SER A 246 11.61 33.76 -3.53
N ILE A 247 11.31 34.54 -4.61
CA ILE A 247 10.96 35.95 -4.51
C ILE A 247 9.65 36.13 -3.74
N PHE A 248 8.61 35.39 -4.12
CA PHE A 248 7.31 35.44 -3.47
C PHE A 248 7.36 34.92 -2.03
N HIS A 249 8.08 33.82 -1.82
CA HIS A 249 8.29 33.24 -0.49
C HIS A 249 9.06 34.22 0.41
N GLY A 250 10.14 34.83 -0.09
CA GLY A 250 10.91 35.83 0.64
C GLY A 250 10.08 37.04 1.00
N LEU A 251 9.28 37.54 0.05
CA LEU A 251 8.39 38.70 0.31
C LEU A 251 7.31 38.34 1.36
N MET A 252 6.71 37.16 1.27
CA MET A 252 5.77 36.66 2.26
C MET A 252 6.40 36.55 3.64
N MET A 253 7.58 35.94 3.77
CA MET A 253 8.27 35.76 5.06
C MET A 253 8.83 37.04 5.68
N VAL A 254 9.16 38.04 4.85
CA VAL A 254 9.68 39.34 5.35
C VAL A 254 8.56 40.30 5.68
N VAL A 255 7.52 40.40 4.85
CA VAL A 255 6.49 41.45 5.03
C VAL A 255 5.38 41.02 5.99
N THR A 256 4.90 39.79 5.86
CA THR A 256 3.72 39.32 6.60
C THR A 256 3.88 39.36 8.13
N PRO A 257 5.02 38.96 8.74
CA PRO A 257 5.19 39.01 10.19
C PRO A 257 5.26 40.42 10.78
N TYR A 258 5.54 41.43 9.95
CA TYR A 258 5.84 42.77 10.42
C TYR A 258 4.62 43.71 10.31
N THR A 259 3.48 43.33 10.91
CA THR A 259 2.30 44.20 11.06
C THR A 259 2.64 45.52 11.76
N LEU A 260 3.67 45.50 12.63
CA LEU A 260 4.21 46.71 13.28
C LEU A 260 4.75 47.73 12.29
N LEU A 261 5.15 47.35 11.08
CA LEU A 261 5.65 48.26 10.05
C LEU A 261 4.62 49.34 9.70
N THR A 262 3.34 49.01 9.78
CA THR A 262 2.24 49.95 9.55
C THR A 262 1.62 50.46 10.84
N VAL A 263 1.44 49.60 11.85
CA VAL A 263 0.77 49.95 13.10
C VAL A 263 1.56 50.98 13.89
N LEU A 264 2.91 50.89 13.99
CA LEU A 264 3.73 51.82 14.77
C LEU A 264 3.70 53.24 14.21
N PRO A 265 4.03 53.53 12.94
CA PRO A 265 4.11 54.91 12.47
C PRO A 265 2.74 55.59 12.43
N PHE A 266 1.69 54.88 11.97
CA PHE A 266 0.35 55.46 11.92
C PHE A 266 -0.25 55.61 13.32
N GLY A 267 -0.03 54.65 14.23
CA GLY A 267 -0.46 54.73 15.61
C GLY A 267 0.22 55.89 16.37
N ALA A 268 1.54 56.02 16.22
CA ALA A 268 2.28 57.17 16.80
C ALA A 268 1.75 58.51 16.28
N HIS A 269 1.44 58.62 14.99
CA HIS A 269 0.83 59.82 14.40
C HIS A 269 -0.55 60.11 15.00
N TYR A 270 -1.41 59.11 15.19
CA TYR A 270 -2.73 59.29 15.80
C TYR A 270 -2.64 59.69 17.28
N VAL A 271 -1.67 59.15 18.03
CA VAL A 271 -1.41 59.58 19.43
C VAL A 271 -0.90 61.01 19.47
N ALA A 272 0.08 61.40 18.62
CA ALA A 272 0.61 62.74 18.55
C ALA A 272 -0.46 63.79 18.22
N ASN A 273 -1.45 63.42 17.39
CA ASN A 273 -2.58 64.28 17.06
C ASN A 273 -3.74 64.26 18.11
N GLY A 274 -3.58 63.49 19.20
CA GLY A 274 -4.59 63.39 20.25
C GLY A 274 -5.86 62.60 19.85
N THR A 275 -5.83 61.89 18.73
CA THR A 275 -6.99 61.14 18.22
C THR A 275 -7.02 59.66 18.65
N LEU A 276 -5.97 59.20 19.35
CA LEU A 276 -5.85 57.87 19.93
C LEU A 276 -5.22 57.97 21.33
N ALA A 277 -5.78 57.28 22.31
CA ALA A 277 -5.18 57.18 23.63
C ALA A 277 -3.92 56.32 23.60
N ILE A 278 -2.93 56.67 24.42
CA ILE A 278 -1.67 55.90 24.51
C ILE A 278 -1.90 54.46 24.95
N SER A 279 -2.89 54.23 25.86
CA SER A 279 -3.31 52.90 26.30
C SER A 279 -3.79 52.03 25.14
N ASP A 280 -4.65 52.60 24.30
CA ASP A 280 -5.24 51.86 23.17
C ASP A 280 -4.19 51.60 22.07
N PHE A 281 -3.23 52.53 21.89
CA PHE A 281 -2.11 52.33 20.99
C PHE A 281 -1.24 51.14 21.43
N VAL A 282 -0.89 51.04 22.71
CA VAL A 282 -0.10 49.91 23.24
C VAL A 282 -0.87 48.60 23.08
N ILE A 283 -2.19 48.60 23.32
CA ILE A 283 -3.04 47.43 23.08
C ILE A 283 -3.03 47.03 21.61
N CYS A 284 -3.16 47.99 20.69
CA CYS A 284 -3.11 47.75 19.24
C CYS A 284 -1.78 47.15 18.80
N ILE A 285 -0.64 47.55 19.38
CA ILE A 285 0.67 46.94 19.15
C ILE A 285 0.64 45.45 19.54
N ILE A 286 0.16 45.14 20.73
CA ILE A 286 0.11 43.77 21.25
C ILE A 286 -0.83 42.90 20.40
N LEU A 287 -2.01 43.39 20.04
CA LEU A 287 -2.96 42.69 19.19
C LEU A 287 -2.38 42.40 17.80
N SER A 288 -1.66 43.37 17.22
CA SER A 288 -1.08 43.20 15.88
C SER A 288 -0.07 42.03 15.79
N LEU A 289 0.67 41.75 16.86
CA LEU A 289 1.61 40.64 16.95
C LEU A 289 0.90 39.27 17.03
N GLY A 290 -0.33 39.25 17.54
CA GLY A 290 -1.09 37.99 17.69
C GLY A 290 -1.73 37.48 16.41
N ILE A 291 -1.84 38.29 15.35
CA ILE A 291 -2.58 37.93 14.12
C ILE A 291 -1.78 37.00 13.21
N VAL A 292 -0.49 37.25 13.04
CA VAL A 292 0.29 36.71 11.92
C VAL A 292 0.74 35.29 12.15
N GLY A 293 1.20 34.94 13.36
CA GLY A 293 1.70 33.59 13.65
C GLY A 293 0.73 32.49 13.23
N PRO A 294 -0.53 32.51 13.69
CA PRO A 294 -1.54 31.53 13.28
C PRO A 294 -1.81 31.53 11.78
N LEU A 295 -1.80 32.66 11.09
CA LEU A 295 -2.01 32.74 9.63
C LEU A 295 -0.87 32.09 8.84
N ILE A 296 0.38 32.22 9.28
CA ILE A 296 1.54 31.54 8.67
C ILE A 296 1.38 30.04 8.85
N THR A 297 0.96 29.58 10.02
CA THR A 297 0.71 28.15 10.28
C THR A 297 -0.40 27.60 9.37
N VAL A 298 -1.50 28.33 9.16
CA VAL A 298 -2.53 27.95 8.19
C VAL A 298 -1.96 27.84 6.77
N GLY A 299 -1.07 28.77 6.40
CA GLY A 299 -0.38 28.74 5.10
C GLY A 299 0.47 27.47 4.89
N SER A 300 1.16 26.98 5.93
CA SER A 300 1.99 25.78 5.84
C SER A 300 1.17 24.49 5.56
N TYR A 301 -0.08 24.44 6.00
CA TYR A 301 -0.96 23.28 5.70
C TYR A 301 -1.33 23.13 4.22
N THR A 302 -1.12 24.16 3.41
CA THR A 302 -1.43 24.08 1.96
C THR A 302 -0.58 23.04 1.24
N ASP A 303 0.70 22.93 1.61
CA ASP A 303 1.59 21.92 1.03
C ASP A 303 1.14 20.50 1.41
N ASP A 304 0.70 20.31 2.64
CA ASP A 304 0.20 19.02 3.10
C ASP A 304 -1.14 18.66 2.44
N LEU A 305 -2.03 19.64 2.27
CA LEU A 305 -3.27 19.47 1.52
C LEU A 305 -3.03 19.16 0.04
N GLY A 306 -1.98 19.72 -0.57
CA GLY A 306 -1.55 19.39 -1.93
C GLY A 306 -1.08 17.94 -2.06
N LYS A 307 -0.23 17.50 -1.14
CA LYS A 307 0.31 16.12 -1.10
C LYS A 307 -0.78 15.08 -0.83
N ILE A 308 -1.73 15.38 0.07
CA ILE A 308 -2.79 14.44 0.45
C ILE A 308 -3.64 14.01 -0.74
N GLY A 309 -3.85 14.89 -1.72
CA GLY A 309 -4.60 14.57 -2.94
C GLY A 309 -3.94 13.43 -3.74
N VAL A 310 -2.62 13.45 -3.85
CA VAL A 310 -1.84 12.41 -4.54
C VAL A 310 -1.86 11.12 -3.72
N ILE A 311 -1.59 11.19 -2.42
CA ILE A 311 -1.57 10.04 -1.51
C ILE A 311 -2.91 9.32 -1.50
N VAL A 312 -4.00 10.07 -1.37
CA VAL A 312 -5.36 9.52 -1.42
C VAL A 312 -5.64 8.86 -2.76
N GLY A 313 -5.15 9.45 -3.87
CA GLY A 313 -5.27 8.86 -5.21
C GLY A 313 -4.54 7.51 -5.32
N GLU A 314 -3.33 7.38 -4.75
CA GLU A 314 -2.58 6.12 -4.73
C GLU A 314 -3.29 5.04 -3.91
N VAL A 315 -3.77 5.37 -2.71
CA VAL A 315 -4.54 4.44 -1.85
C VAL A 315 -5.87 4.06 -2.49
N ALA A 316 -6.60 5.04 -3.04
CA ALA A 316 -7.84 4.80 -3.75
C ALA A 316 -7.62 3.92 -4.98
N GLY A 317 -6.48 4.07 -5.67
CA GLY A 317 -6.07 3.22 -6.78
C GLY A 317 -6.03 1.73 -6.43
N ILE A 318 -5.66 1.37 -5.18
CA ILE A 318 -5.76 -0.01 -4.69
C ILE A 318 -7.22 -0.36 -4.37
N LEU A 319 -7.92 0.49 -3.62
CA LEU A 319 -9.26 0.20 -3.11
C LEU A 319 -10.34 0.14 -4.20
N GLU A 320 -10.15 0.85 -5.31
CA GLU A 320 -11.07 0.89 -6.46
C GLU A 320 -10.79 -0.19 -7.52
N GLN A 321 -9.73 -1.03 -7.34
CA GLN A 321 -9.48 -2.11 -8.28
C GLN A 321 -10.67 -3.10 -8.32
N PRO A 322 -11.03 -3.59 -9.51
CA PRO A 322 -12.05 -4.62 -9.63
C PRO A 322 -11.60 -5.89 -8.91
N GLU A 323 -12.50 -6.46 -8.13
CA GLU A 323 -12.29 -7.73 -7.44
C GLU A 323 -12.68 -8.91 -8.36
N LEU A 324 -12.14 -10.08 -8.08
CA LEU A 324 -12.67 -11.32 -8.62
C LEU A 324 -14.13 -11.47 -8.16
N GLU A 325 -15.03 -11.66 -9.11
CA GLU A 325 -16.47 -11.75 -8.82
C GLU A 325 -16.80 -13.07 -8.10
N ARG A 326 -17.03 -12.99 -6.80
CA ARG A 326 -17.41 -14.14 -5.97
C ARG A 326 -18.53 -13.73 -5.02
N PRO A 327 -19.55 -14.60 -4.83
CA PRO A 327 -20.61 -14.33 -3.86
C PRO A 327 -20.10 -14.50 -2.42
N GLU A 328 -20.77 -13.85 -1.47
CA GLU A 328 -20.48 -14.05 -0.04
C GLU A 328 -20.80 -15.48 0.42
N LYS A 329 -21.80 -16.11 -0.20
CA LYS A 329 -22.20 -17.52 0.02
C LYS A 329 -22.32 -18.19 -1.32
N SER A 330 -21.84 -19.42 -1.42
CA SER A 330 -21.94 -20.22 -2.64
C SER A 330 -23.40 -20.41 -3.06
N LYS A 331 -23.70 -20.20 -4.35
CA LYS A 331 -25.06 -20.35 -4.90
C LYS A 331 -25.46 -21.82 -5.04
N SER A 332 -24.47 -22.69 -5.26
CA SER A 332 -24.68 -24.12 -5.49
C SER A 332 -23.54 -24.92 -4.86
N VAL A 333 -23.76 -26.20 -4.60
CA VAL A 333 -22.75 -27.11 -4.05
C VAL A 333 -22.25 -28.03 -5.18
N PRO A 334 -20.94 -28.12 -5.43
CA PRO A 334 -20.37 -29.05 -6.40
C PRO A 334 -20.75 -30.51 -6.12
N LYS A 335 -21.17 -31.23 -7.15
CA LYS A 335 -21.60 -32.64 -7.03
C LYS A 335 -20.45 -33.57 -6.74
N ASP A 336 -19.29 -33.28 -7.30
CA ASP A 336 -18.04 -34.05 -7.17
C ASP A 336 -16.82 -33.11 -7.25
N ASN A 337 -15.65 -33.67 -7.49
CA ASN A 337 -14.40 -32.91 -7.61
C ASN A 337 -13.83 -32.98 -9.05
N SER A 338 -14.70 -33.12 -10.06
CA SER A 338 -14.31 -32.93 -11.45
C SER A 338 -14.09 -31.45 -11.76
N VAL A 339 -13.23 -31.17 -12.75
CA VAL A 339 -12.98 -29.83 -13.23
C VAL A 339 -13.24 -29.77 -14.72
N THR A 340 -14.11 -28.86 -15.15
CA THR A 340 -14.46 -28.70 -16.57
C THR A 340 -14.17 -27.29 -17.02
N LEU A 341 -13.46 -27.13 -18.13
CA LEU A 341 -13.26 -25.89 -18.84
C LEU A 341 -14.11 -25.92 -20.12
N GLU A 342 -14.89 -24.89 -20.37
CA GLU A 342 -15.77 -24.79 -21.54
C GLU A 342 -15.47 -23.49 -22.30
N ASP A 343 -14.90 -23.61 -23.51
CA ASP A 343 -14.53 -22.52 -24.43
C ASP A 343 -13.79 -21.35 -23.72
N VAL A 344 -12.81 -21.70 -22.90
CA VAL A 344 -12.09 -20.73 -22.06
C VAL A 344 -11.15 -19.91 -22.91
N ARG A 345 -11.37 -18.58 -22.93
CA ARG A 345 -10.48 -17.58 -23.51
C ARG A 345 -9.91 -16.69 -22.42
N PHE A 346 -8.65 -16.36 -22.57
CA PHE A 346 -7.96 -15.52 -21.60
C PHE A 346 -6.72 -14.87 -22.20
N GLY A 347 -6.47 -13.60 -21.83
CA GLY A 347 -5.25 -12.88 -22.16
C GLY A 347 -4.63 -12.15 -20.98
N TYR A 348 -3.32 -11.95 -21.05
CA TYR A 348 -2.62 -11.01 -20.17
C TYR A 348 -2.54 -9.66 -20.90
N HIS A 349 -3.12 -8.63 -20.33
CA HIS A 349 -3.27 -7.32 -20.95
C HIS A 349 -3.97 -7.43 -22.32
N ASP A 350 -3.34 -6.93 -23.39
CA ASP A 350 -3.89 -6.94 -24.75
C ASP A 350 -3.53 -8.21 -25.56
N LYS A 351 -2.82 -9.17 -24.95
CA LYS A 351 -2.37 -10.40 -25.62
C LYS A 351 -3.20 -11.60 -25.17
N GLU A 352 -4.06 -12.11 -26.07
CA GLU A 352 -4.75 -13.38 -25.86
C GLU A 352 -3.76 -14.55 -25.81
N ILE A 353 -3.91 -15.44 -24.82
CA ILE A 353 -3.04 -16.61 -24.57
C ILE A 353 -3.79 -17.92 -24.73
N LEU A 354 -5.07 -17.96 -24.38
CA LEU A 354 -5.94 -19.12 -24.52
C LEU A 354 -7.07 -18.81 -25.50
N HIS A 355 -7.27 -19.68 -26.48
CA HIS A 355 -8.11 -19.43 -27.65
C HIS A 355 -9.34 -20.35 -27.70
N GLY A 356 -10.03 -20.59 -26.56
CA GLY A 356 -11.21 -21.46 -26.51
C GLY A 356 -10.89 -22.86 -25.98
N VAL A 357 -10.15 -22.94 -24.88
CA VAL A 357 -9.75 -24.19 -24.24
C VAL A 357 -10.96 -24.92 -23.68
N THR A 358 -11.17 -26.16 -24.09
CA THR A 358 -12.19 -27.08 -23.57
C THR A 358 -11.52 -28.35 -23.07
N MET A 359 -11.72 -28.68 -21.77
CA MET A 359 -11.12 -29.85 -21.09
C MET A 359 -12.09 -30.40 -20.06
N GLU A 360 -12.11 -31.71 -19.89
CA GLU A 360 -12.82 -32.39 -18.81
C GLU A 360 -11.83 -33.23 -17.99
N LEU A 361 -11.62 -32.85 -16.75
CA LEU A 361 -10.73 -33.47 -15.78
C LEU A 361 -11.60 -34.25 -14.78
N LYS A 362 -11.59 -35.59 -14.87
CA LYS A 362 -12.48 -36.46 -14.08
C LYS A 362 -12.07 -36.45 -12.59
N ALA A 363 -13.07 -36.58 -11.73
CA ALA A 363 -12.83 -36.68 -10.28
C ALA A 363 -12.02 -37.93 -9.92
N GLY A 364 -11.03 -37.75 -9.04
CA GLY A 364 -10.20 -38.87 -8.56
C GLY A 364 -9.18 -39.41 -9.55
N THR A 365 -8.92 -38.69 -10.65
CA THR A 365 -7.94 -39.10 -11.69
C THR A 365 -6.72 -38.17 -11.72
N VAL A 366 -5.63 -38.68 -12.28
CA VAL A 366 -4.40 -37.93 -12.54
C VAL A 366 -4.43 -37.37 -13.96
N ASN A 367 -4.53 -36.06 -14.07
CA ASN A 367 -4.60 -35.33 -15.33
C ASN A 367 -3.32 -34.53 -15.56
N ALA A 368 -2.63 -34.77 -16.65
CA ALA A 368 -1.41 -34.05 -17.01
C ALA A 368 -1.67 -33.04 -18.13
N ILE A 369 -1.09 -31.86 -18.01
CA ILE A 369 -1.11 -30.83 -19.05
C ILE A 369 0.33 -30.66 -19.55
N VAL A 370 0.55 -30.98 -20.84
CA VAL A 370 1.87 -30.95 -21.48
C VAL A 370 1.85 -30.10 -22.74
N GLY A 371 3.03 -29.67 -23.21
CA GLY A 371 3.16 -28.86 -24.43
C GLY A 371 4.43 -28.05 -24.43
N PRO A 372 4.76 -27.37 -25.52
CA PRO A 372 5.92 -26.48 -25.62
C PRO A 372 5.92 -25.35 -24.57
N SER A 373 7.10 -24.75 -24.33
CA SER A 373 7.18 -23.58 -23.48
C SER A 373 6.35 -22.44 -24.08
N GLY A 374 5.63 -21.71 -23.22
CA GLY A 374 4.76 -20.60 -23.68
C GLY A 374 3.40 -21.03 -24.25
N SER A 375 3.05 -22.32 -24.30
CA SER A 375 1.77 -22.80 -24.87
C SER A 375 0.51 -22.50 -24.03
N GLY A 376 0.64 -21.93 -22.81
CA GLY A 376 -0.50 -21.57 -21.95
C GLY A 376 -0.79 -22.53 -20.79
N LYS A 377 0.04 -23.58 -20.56
CA LYS A 377 -0.18 -24.59 -19.50
C LYS A 377 -0.34 -24.00 -18.09
N SER A 378 0.64 -23.22 -17.64
CA SER A 378 0.59 -22.57 -16.31
C SER A 378 -0.52 -21.53 -16.22
N THR A 379 -0.94 -20.94 -17.35
CA THR A 379 -2.12 -20.06 -17.40
C THR A 379 -3.39 -20.86 -17.10
N ILE A 380 -3.58 -22.04 -17.70
CA ILE A 380 -4.71 -22.93 -17.41
C ILE A 380 -4.74 -23.29 -15.92
N ALA A 381 -3.61 -23.70 -15.33
CA ALA A 381 -3.53 -24.01 -13.91
C ALA A 381 -3.91 -22.84 -13.01
N LYS A 382 -3.42 -21.64 -13.32
CA LYS A 382 -3.72 -20.42 -12.57
C LYS A 382 -5.19 -20.00 -12.68
N LEU A 383 -5.81 -20.22 -13.82
CA LEU A 383 -7.25 -19.98 -14.01
C LEU A 383 -8.09 -21.00 -13.24
N ILE A 384 -7.72 -22.30 -13.26
CA ILE A 384 -8.38 -23.32 -12.44
C ILE A 384 -8.22 -23.00 -10.95
N ALA A 385 -7.05 -22.48 -10.53
CA ALA A 385 -6.80 -22.02 -9.17
C ALA A 385 -7.52 -20.70 -8.82
N SER A 386 -8.30 -20.14 -9.76
CA SER A 386 -9.04 -18.87 -9.58
C SER A 386 -8.16 -17.68 -9.16
N LEU A 387 -6.92 -17.65 -9.65
CA LEU A 387 -6.01 -16.50 -9.45
C LEU A 387 -6.31 -15.36 -10.44
N TRP A 388 -7.01 -15.66 -11.52
CA TRP A 388 -7.65 -14.75 -12.49
C TRP A 388 -9.03 -15.27 -12.85
N ASP A 389 -9.89 -14.40 -13.35
CA ASP A 389 -11.12 -14.79 -14.03
C ASP A 389 -10.88 -14.95 -15.54
N VAL A 390 -11.66 -15.79 -16.18
CA VAL A 390 -11.63 -15.96 -17.64
C VAL A 390 -12.28 -14.76 -18.32
N ASP A 391 -11.79 -14.39 -19.51
CA ASP A 391 -12.37 -13.30 -20.33
C ASP A 391 -13.68 -13.77 -20.97
N SER A 392 -13.74 -15.05 -21.41
CA SER A 392 -14.97 -15.70 -21.86
C SER A 392 -14.91 -17.21 -21.61
N GLY A 393 -16.04 -17.88 -21.72
CA GLY A 393 -16.17 -19.28 -21.35
C GLY A 393 -16.44 -19.44 -19.85
N SER A 394 -16.28 -20.67 -19.35
CA SER A 394 -16.52 -20.99 -17.93
C SER A 394 -15.57 -22.07 -17.42
N ILE A 395 -15.27 -22.03 -16.11
CA ILE A 395 -14.56 -23.09 -15.37
C ILE A 395 -15.49 -23.58 -14.29
N LYS A 396 -15.74 -24.89 -14.25
CA LYS A 396 -16.68 -25.51 -13.32
C LYS A 396 -15.99 -26.55 -12.45
N ILE A 397 -16.40 -26.65 -11.18
CA ILE A 397 -16.03 -27.74 -10.26
C ILE A 397 -17.30 -28.51 -9.92
N GLY A 398 -17.33 -29.82 -10.22
CA GLY A 398 -18.51 -30.63 -9.98
C GLY A 398 -19.79 -30.09 -10.62
N GLY A 399 -19.66 -29.43 -11.79
CA GLY A 399 -20.75 -28.82 -12.55
C GLY A 399 -21.15 -27.40 -12.10
N VAL A 400 -20.53 -26.83 -11.06
CA VAL A 400 -20.79 -25.47 -10.57
C VAL A 400 -19.69 -24.53 -11.05
N ASP A 401 -20.06 -23.39 -11.65
CA ASP A 401 -19.11 -22.36 -12.08
C ASP A 401 -18.34 -21.80 -10.86
N VAL A 402 -17.03 -21.65 -11.01
CA VAL A 402 -16.16 -21.10 -9.94
C VAL A 402 -16.57 -19.69 -9.53
N LYS A 403 -17.20 -18.92 -10.42
CA LYS A 403 -17.77 -17.59 -10.13
C LYS A 403 -19.02 -17.64 -9.22
N GLU A 404 -19.65 -18.80 -9.07
CA GLU A 404 -20.79 -19.03 -8.18
C GLU A 404 -20.40 -19.56 -6.81
N LEU A 405 -19.12 -19.89 -6.61
CA LEU A 405 -18.59 -20.36 -5.34
C LEU A 405 -18.04 -19.21 -4.51
N ALA A 406 -18.38 -19.17 -3.21
CA ALA A 406 -17.73 -18.25 -2.27
C ALA A 406 -16.22 -18.59 -2.15
N PHE A 407 -15.37 -17.58 -1.96
CA PHE A 407 -13.92 -17.78 -1.82
C PHE A 407 -13.55 -18.84 -0.77
N ALA A 408 -14.22 -18.84 0.38
CA ALA A 408 -13.94 -19.80 1.44
C ALA A 408 -14.24 -21.25 1.01
N ASP A 409 -15.33 -21.47 0.29
CA ASP A 409 -15.73 -22.82 -0.18
C ASP A 409 -14.84 -23.28 -1.32
N PHE A 410 -14.51 -22.38 -2.27
CA PHE A 410 -13.57 -22.64 -3.34
C PHE A 410 -12.19 -23.00 -2.80
N ASN A 411 -11.67 -22.19 -1.87
CA ASN A 411 -10.33 -22.43 -1.29
C ASN A 411 -10.23 -23.75 -0.54
N ARG A 412 -11.31 -24.28 0.05
CA ARG A 412 -11.32 -25.62 0.65
C ARG A 412 -11.21 -26.73 -0.39
N LYS A 413 -11.61 -26.48 -1.66
CA LYS A 413 -11.62 -27.47 -2.73
C LYS A 413 -10.29 -27.64 -3.44
N ILE A 414 -9.42 -26.63 -3.46
CA ILE A 414 -8.19 -26.62 -4.26
C ILE A 414 -6.95 -26.40 -3.39
N ALA A 415 -5.93 -27.23 -3.56
CA ALA A 415 -4.56 -26.98 -3.13
C ALA A 415 -3.69 -26.69 -4.36
N TYR A 416 -3.00 -25.56 -4.37
CA TYR A 416 -2.12 -25.15 -5.45
C TYR A 416 -0.67 -25.08 -4.96
N VAL A 417 0.20 -25.89 -5.58
CA VAL A 417 1.64 -25.87 -5.38
C VAL A 417 2.26 -25.14 -6.56
N ALA A 418 2.69 -23.91 -6.30
CA ALA A 418 3.28 -23.05 -7.33
C ALA A 418 4.73 -23.40 -7.61
N GLN A 419 5.23 -23.00 -8.77
CA GLN A 419 6.62 -23.17 -9.19
C GLN A 419 7.60 -22.45 -8.23
N ASP A 420 7.25 -21.25 -7.77
CA ASP A 420 8.14 -20.38 -6.98
C ASP A 420 8.38 -20.88 -5.54
N ASN A 421 7.55 -21.81 -5.03
CA ASN A 421 7.66 -22.41 -3.68
C ASN A 421 7.96 -21.38 -2.57
N TYR A 422 7.20 -20.28 -2.54
CA TYR A 422 7.43 -19.16 -1.62
C TYR A 422 7.20 -19.57 -0.15
N LEU A 423 8.15 -19.22 0.71
CA LEU A 423 8.05 -19.36 2.17
C LEU A 423 8.10 -17.98 2.84
N PHE A 424 7.26 -17.82 3.86
CA PHE A 424 7.27 -16.62 4.70
C PHE A 424 8.50 -16.63 5.62
N ASN A 425 8.97 -15.45 6.01
CA ASN A 425 10.05 -15.30 6.98
C ASN A 425 9.58 -15.64 8.41
N GLU A 426 9.19 -16.89 8.57
CA GLU A 426 8.66 -17.50 9.79
C GLU A 426 9.37 -18.83 10.04
N THR A 427 8.99 -19.53 11.09
CA THR A 427 9.52 -20.87 11.35
C THR A 427 9.04 -21.87 10.29
N VAL A 428 9.77 -22.99 10.14
CA VAL A 428 9.33 -24.12 9.30
C VAL A 428 7.94 -24.60 9.71
N ARG A 429 7.68 -24.69 11.02
CA ARG A 429 6.39 -25.06 11.61
C ARG A 429 5.26 -24.17 11.09
N GLU A 430 5.42 -22.86 11.22
CA GLU A 430 4.39 -21.89 10.82
C GLU A 430 4.19 -21.85 9.31
N ASN A 431 5.26 -22.02 8.54
CA ASN A 431 5.15 -22.17 7.09
C ASN A 431 4.31 -23.37 6.67
N ILE A 432 4.42 -24.50 7.37
CA ILE A 432 3.59 -25.70 7.08
C ILE A 432 2.15 -25.45 7.58
N ARG A 433 1.97 -24.83 8.77
CA ARG A 433 0.67 -24.53 9.37
C ARG A 433 -0.20 -23.61 8.49
N GLN A 434 0.39 -22.85 7.55
CA GLN A 434 -0.37 -22.10 6.54
C GLN A 434 -1.36 -22.97 5.74
N GLY A 435 -1.13 -24.27 5.62
CA GLY A 435 -2.07 -25.21 4.99
C GLY A 435 -3.37 -25.39 5.77
N ASN A 436 -3.27 -25.39 7.10
CA ASN A 436 -4.41 -25.44 8.03
C ASN A 436 -4.01 -24.77 9.35
N PRO A 437 -4.49 -23.52 9.61
CA PRO A 437 -4.16 -22.77 10.82
C PRO A 437 -4.53 -23.48 12.15
N ASP A 438 -5.53 -24.35 12.12
CA ASP A 438 -6.04 -25.08 13.28
C ASP A 438 -5.31 -26.41 13.53
N ALA A 439 -4.29 -26.75 12.71
CA ALA A 439 -3.58 -28.01 12.80
C ALA A 439 -2.72 -28.10 14.07
N THR A 440 -2.77 -29.30 14.70
CA THR A 440 -1.92 -29.61 15.85
C THR A 440 -0.48 -29.88 15.41
N ASP A 441 0.47 -29.82 16.35
CA ASP A 441 1.88 -30.13 16.08
C ASP A 441 2.09 -31.57 15.62
N GLU A 442 1.29 -32.51 16.12
CA GLU A 442 1.31 -33.92 15.72
C GLU A 442 0.92 -34.06 14.23
N GLN A 443 -0.11 -33.34 13.79
CA GLN A 443 -0.51 -33.33 12.37
C GLN A 443 0.58 -32.73 11.48
N ILE A 444 1.25 -31.66 11.93
CA ILE A 444 2.39 -31.07 11.22
C ILE A 444 3.53 -32.10 11.11
N ILE A 445 3.89 -32.77 12.20
CA ILE A 445 4.93 -33.82 12.18
C ILE A 445 4.55 -34.97 11.24
N GLU A 446 3.28 -35.40 11.25
CA GLU A 446 2.80 -36.48 10.37
C GLU A 446 2.94 -36.11 8.89
N VAL A 447 2.51 -34.91 8.49
CA VAL A 447 2.63 -34.49 7.08
C VAL A 447 4.08 -34.30 6.66
N THR A 448 4.98 -33.89 7.56
CA THR A 448 6.42 -33.78 7.24
C THR A 448 7.06 -35.13 6.98
N LYS A 449 6.66 -36.18 7.69
CA LYS A 449 7.08 -37.56 7.40
C LYS A 449 6.57 -38.06 6.06
N LYS A 450 5.31 -37.74 5.70
CA LYS A 450 4.70 -38.08 4.42
C LYS A 450 5.34 -37.35 3.24
N SER A 451 5.69 -36.06 3.42
CA SER A 451 6.27 -35.22 2.39
C SER A 451 7.80 -35.31 2.28
N GLY A 452 8.46 -36.15 3.08
CA GLY A 452 9.92 -36.28 3.07
C GLY A 452 10.66 -35.06 3.60
N CYS A 453 9.99 -34.24 4.42
CA CYS A 453 10.61 -33.08 5.05
C CYS A 453 11.27 -33.41 6.39
N TYR A 454 10.81 -34.44 7.08
CA TYR A 454 11.12 -34.67 8.50
C TYR A 454 12.63 -34.76 8.76
N GLU A 455 13.36 -35.53 7.97
CA GLU A 455 14.80 -35.76 8.16
C GLU A 455 15.61 -34.48 8.04
N PHE A 456 15.42 -33.69 6.98
CA PHE A 456 16.18 -32.45 6.84
C PHE A 456 15.78 -31.42 7.91
N ILE A 457 14.49 -31.33 8.29
CA ILE A 457 14.05 -30.44 9.36
C ILE A 457 14.75 -30.78 10.68
N MET A 458 14.90 -32.09 10.99
CA MET A 458 15.58 -32.53 12.21
C MET A 458 17.08 -32.25 12.20
N GLN A 459 17.69 -31.98 11.05
CA GLN A 459 19.10 -31.57 10.90
C GLN A 459 19.31 -30.05 11.02
N LEU A 460 18.24 -29.25 10.94
CA LEU A 460 18.31 -27.80 11.14
C LEU A 460 18.61 -27.49 12.61
N GLU A 461 19.31 -26.39 12.86
CA GLU A 461 19.76 -25.95 14.18
C GLU A 461 18.65 -25.92 15.23
N ASN A 462 17.50 -25.29 14.89
CA ASN A 462 16.32 -25.20 15.74
C ASN A 462 15.17 -26.10 15.25
N ARG A 463 15.42 -27.08 14.41
CA ARG A 463 14.45 -28.04 13.88
C ARG A 463 13.21 -27.31 13.29
N PHE A 464 12.00 -27.64 13.78
CA PHE A 464 10.74 -27.03 13.35
C PHE A 464 10.65 -25.53 13.66
N ASP A 465 11.40 -25.03 14.62
CA ASP A 465 11.40 -23.64 15.04
C ASP A 465 12.49 -22.81 14.35
N THR A 466 13.19 -23.40 13.37
CA THR A 466 14.14 -22.69 12.50
C THR A 466 13.41 -21.69 11.62
N VAL A 467 13.82 -20.42 11.65
CA VAL A 467 13.33 -19.36 10.77
C VAL A 467 13.99 -19.48 9.41
N VAL A 468 13.18 -19.61 8.36
CA VAL A 468 13.65 -19.95 7.00
C VAL A 468 14.26 -18.80 6.22
N GLY A 469 14.22 -17.56 6.75
CA GLY A 469 14.65 -16.35 6.06
C GLY A 469 13.63 -15.84 5.02
N GLY A 470 13.89 -14.65 4.47
CA GLY A 470 13.02 -14.07 3.45
C GLY A 470 12.94 -14.97 2.20
N ALA A 471 11.73 -15.28 1.77
CA ALA A 471 11.45 -16.21 0.66
C ALA A 471 12.08 -17.61 0.81
N GLY A 472 12.45 -18.02 2.05
CA GLY A 472 13.10 -19.30 2.33
C GLY A 472 14.59 -19.32 1.94
N GLY A 473 15.29 -18.18 1.99
CA GLY A 473 16.67 -18.02 1.54
C GLY A 473 17.70 -18.92 2.22
N HIS A 474 17.37 -19.48 3.39
CA HIS A 474 18.24 -20.42 4.13
C HIS A 474 18.03 -21.90 3.72
N LEU A 475 17.13 -22.19 2.79
CA LEU A 475 16.79 -23.54 2.35
C LEU A 475 17.08 -23.73 0.86
N SER A 476 17.47 -24.94 0.48
CA SER A 476 17.60 -25.33 -0.93
C SER A 476 16.25 -25.33 -1.67
N GLY A 477 16.29 -25.29 -3.01
CA GLY A 477 15.06 -25.34 -3.83
C GLY A 477 14.20 -26.57 -3.55
N GLY A 478 14.82 -27.73 -3.41
CA GLY A 478 14.12 -29.00 -3.11
C GLY A 478 13.51 -29.03 -1.69
N GLU A 479 14.16 -28.44 -0.70
CA GLU A 479 13.62 -28.30 0.67
C GLU A 479 12.40 -27.40 0.71
N ARG A 480 12.47 -26.22 0.05
CA ARG A 480 11.32 -25.31 -0.08
C ARG A 480 10.14 -26.01 -0.75
N GLN A 481 10.40 -26.78 -1.80
CA GLN A 481 9.37 -27.52 -2.52
C GLN A 481 8.71 -28.58 -1.64
N ARG A 482 9.48 -29.38 -0.89
CA ARG A 482 8.93 -30.36 0.06
C ARG A 482 8.08 -29.72 1.14
N ILE A 483 8.47 -28.54 1.66
CA ILE A 483 7.64 -27.76 2.60
C ILE A 483 6.32 -27.32 1.92
N SER A 484 6.35 -26.89 0.67
CA SER A 484 5.15 -26.51 -0.08
C SER A 484 4.21 -27.70 -0.29
N ILE A 485 4.76 -28.90 -0.51
CA ILE A 485 3.99 -30.15 -0.58
C ILE A 485 3.41 -30.51 0.80
N ALA A 486 4.19 -30.38 1.89
CA ALA A 486 3.68 -30.58 3.26
C ALA A 486 2.51 -29.65 3.57
N ARG A 487 2.61 -28.38 3.16
CA ARG A 487 1.54 -27.38 3.25
C ARG A 487 0.27 -27.84 2.50
N ALA A 488 0.42 -28.36 1.28
CA ALA A 488 -0.69 -28.88 0.48
C ALA A 488 -1.30 -30.17 1.08
N MET A 489 -0.47 -31.05 1.68
CA MET A 489 -0.94 -32.23 2.41
C MET A 489 -1.74 -31.85 3.65
N LEU A 490 -1.28 -30.86 4.42
CA LEU A 490 -1.97 -30.40 5.63
C LEU A 490 -3.31 -29.72 5.31
N LYS A 491 -3.41 -29.05 4.16
CA LYS A 491 -4.66 -28.48 3.65
C LYS A 491 -5.70 -29.54 3.30
N ASP A 492 -5.28 -30.70 2.86
CA ASP A 492 -6.10 -31.87 2.52
C ASP A 492 -7.24 -31.59 1.52
N ALA A 493 -7.02 -30.70 0.57
CA ALA A 493 -8.01 -30.36 -0.45
C ALA A 493 -8.23 -31.53 -1.44
N PRO A 494 -9.47 -31.75 -1.93
CA PRO A 494 -9.80 -32.85 -2.85
C PRO A 494 -9.27 -32.69 -4.28
N ILE A 495 -8.91 -31.45 -4.68
CA ILE A 495 -8.29 -31.14 -5.98
C ILE A 495 -6.90 -30.56 -5.69
N VAL A 496 -5.88 -31.15 -6.31
CA VAL A 496 -4.49 -30.70 -6.16
C VAL A 496 -3.95 -30.26 -7.52
N ILE A 497 -3.39 -29.08 -7.58
CA ILE A 497 -2.73 -28.54 -8.78
C ILE A 497 -1.25 -28.43 -8.47
N LEU A 498 -0.41 -29.04 -9.31
CA LEU A 498 1.05 -28.98 -9.23
C LEU A 498 1.59 -28.27 -10.47
N ASP A 499 2.15 -27.09 -10.30
CA ASP A 499 2.77 -26.33 -11.38
C ASP A 499 4.29 -26.54 -11.31
N GLU A 500 4.82 -27.37 -12.23
CA GLU A 500 6.26 -27.63 -12.41
C GLU A 500 7.00 -28.18 -11.17
N ALA A 501 6.42 -29.16 -10.51
CA ALA A 501 6.90 -29.68 -9.22
C ALA A 501 8.28 -30.43 -9.25
N THR A 502 9.02 -30.50 -10.36
CA THR A 502 10.25 -31.32 -10.45
C THR A 502 11.43 -30.67 -11.17
N ALA A 503 11.41 -29.33 -11.40
CA ALA A 503 12.37 -28.67 -12.30
C ALA A 503 13.81 -28.54 -11.78
N TYR A 504 14.04 -28.61 -10.46
CA TYR A 504 15.33 -28.21 -9.84
C TYR A 504 15.86 -29.23 -8.80
N THR A 505 15.58 -30.54 -8.95
CA THR A 505 15.99 -31.51 -7.94
C THR A 505 17.03 -32.50 -8.49
N ASP A 506 18.03 -32.80 -7.65
CA ASP A 506 18.99 -33.86 -7.88
C ASP A 506 18.27 -35.24 -7.95
N PRO A 507 18.82 -36.24 -8.64
CA PRO A 507 18.17 -37.55 -8.83
C PRO A 507 17.70 -38.23 -7.52
N GLU A 508 18.44 -38.08 -6.44
CA GLU A 508 18.10 -38.61 -5.11
C GLU A 508 16.85 -37.92 -4.51
N ASN A 509 16.83 -36.58 -4.59
CA ASN A 509 15.71 -35.77 -4.15
C ASN A 509 14.46 -35.96 -5.05
N GLU A 510 14.64 -36.28 -6.33
CA GLU A 510 13.53 -36.53 -7.27
C GLU A 510 12.70 -37.77 -6.84
N ALA A 511 13.35 -38.87 -6.41
CA ALA A 511 12.65 -40.07 -5.93
C ALA A 511 11.82 -39.79 -4.64
N ILE A 512 12.39 -39.04 -3.70
CA ILE A 512 11.69 -38.65 -2.47
C ILE A 512 10.48 -37.75 -2.82
N LEU A 513 10.66 -36.83 -3.73
CA LEU A 513 9.62 -35.91 -4.17
C LEU A 513 8.47 -36.63 -4.87
N GLN A 514 8.78 -37.56 -5.79
CA GLN A 514 7.78 -38.38 -6.48
C GLN A 514 6.96 -39.23 -5.50
N ASN A 515 7.60 -39.85 -4.50
CA ASN A 515 6.90 -40.59 -3.46
C ASN A 515 6.00 -39.68 -2.61
N SER A 516 6.44 -38.49 -2.34
CA SER A 516 5.68 -37.47 -1.59
C SER A 516 4.46 -37.01 -2.39
N ILE A 517 4.62 -36.75 -3.69
CA ILE A 517 3.52 -36.41 -4.60
C ILE A 517 2.51 -37.57 -4.66
N ALA A 518 2.96 -38.81 -4.82
CA ALA A 518 2.08 -39.97 -4.86
C ALA A 518 1.21 -40.11 -3.60
N LYS A 519 1.78 -39.82 -2.42
CA LYS A 519 1.04 -39.78 -1.14
C LYS A 519 0.07 -38.60 -1.06
N LEU A 520 0.44 -37.43 -1.59
CA LEU A 520 -0.41 -36.23 -1.58
C LEU A 520 -1.69 -36.45 -2.40
N VAL A 521 -1.58 -37.13 -3.52
CA VAL A 521 -2.66 -37.23 -4.51
C VAL A 521 -3.53 -38.48 -4.38
N ALA A 522 -3.21 -39.39 -3.46
CA ALA A 522 -3.97 -40.64 -3.28
C ALA A 522 -5.47 -40.36 -3.04
N GLY A 523 -6.33 -40.80 -3.96
CA GLY A 523 -7.78 -40.61 -3.92
C GLY A 523 -8.28 -39.20 -4.24
N LYS A 524 -7.42 -38.33 -4.75
CA LYS A 524 -7.74 -36.93 -5.10
C LYS A 524 -7.69 -36.72 -6.63
N THR A 525 -8.31 -35.64 -7.09
CA THR A 525 -8.15 -35.18 -8.47
C THR A 525 -6.83 -34.40 -8.56
N LEU A 526 -5.91 -34.94 -9.36
CA LEU A 526 -4.61 -34.31 -9.59
C LEU A 526 -4.55 -33.64 -10.96
N ILE A 527 -4.05 -32.41 -10.99
CA ILE A 527 -3.75 -31.65 -12.20
C ILE A 527 -2.25 -31.33 -12.17
N VAL A 528 -1.47 -31.87 -13.10
CA VAL A 528 -0.02 -31.68 -13.17
C VAL A 528 0.34 -30.91 -14.42
N ILE A 529 1.03 -29.77 -14.26
CA ILE A 529 1.75 -29.13 -15.38
C ILE A 529 3.15 -29.75 -15.42
N ALA A 530 3.44 -30.49 -16.48
CA ALA A 530 4.71 -31.21 -16.58
C ALA A 530 5.61 -30.63 -17.67
N HIS A 531 6.87 -30.39 -17.30
CA HIS A 531 7.97 -30.11 -18.22
C HIS A 531 8.76 -31.39 -18.56
N ARG A 532 8.67 -32.46 -17.72
CA ARG A 532 9.28 -33.76 -17.96
C ARG A 532 8.20 -34.79 -18.24
N LEU A 533 8.13 -35.26 -19.50
CA LEU A 533 7.11 -36.23 -19.93
C LEU A 533 7.21 -37.59 -19.21
N SER A 534 8.42 -37.95 -18.75
CA SER A 534 8.62 -39.20 -17.98
C SER A 534 7.81 -39.26 -16.69
N THR A 535 7.51 -38.11 -16.07
CA THR A 535 6.78 -38.03 -14.80
C THR A 535 5.27 -38.20 -14.96
N VAL A 536 4.76 -38.04 -16.18
CA VAL A 536 3.32 -38.09 -16.48
C VAL A 536 2.91 -39.28 -17.36
N LYS A 537 3.84 -40.18 -17.67
CA LYS A 537 3.56 -41.40 -18.45
C LYS A 537 2.42 -42.22 -17.85
N GLY A 538 2.32 -42.29 -16.52
CA GLY A 538 1.29 -43.03 -15.80
C GLY A 538 0.02 -42.22 -15.49
N SER A 539 -0.19 -41.06 -16.10
CA SER A 539 -1.41 -40.28 -15.92
C SER A 539 -2.61 -40.93 -16.59
N ASP A 540 -3.78 -40.86 -15.95
CA ASP A 540 -5.04 -41.39 -16.51
C ASP A 540 -5.43 -40.64 -17.79
N GLN A 541 -5.09 -39.32 -17.85
CA GLN A 541 -5.35 -38.49 -19.02
C GLN A 541 -4.24 -37.44 -19.18
N ILE A 542 -3.80 -37.25 -20.43
CA ILE A 542 -2.81 -36.24 -20.81
C ILE A 542 -3.45 -35.31 -21.83
N PHE A 543 -3.39 -34.00 -21.58
CA PHE A 543 -3.84 -32.95 -22.49
C PHE A 543 -2.61 -32.26 -23.12
N VAL A 544 -2.56 -32.29 -24.44
CA VAL A 544 -1.49 -31.61 -25.21
C VAL A 544 -1.96 -30.20 -25.57
N VAL A 545 -1.30 -29.21 -25.00
CA VAL A 545 -1.60 -27.79 -25.25
C VAL A 545 -0.54 -27.22 -26.18
N ASN A 546 -0.97 -26.63 -27.27
CA ASN A 546 -0.12 -25.92 -28.19
C ASN A 546 -0.78 -24.60 -28.63
N ASP A 547 -0.01 -23.52 -28.57
CA ASP A 547 -0.46 -22.20 -29.00
C ASP A 547 -1.87 -21.85 -28.49
N GLY A 548 -2.05 -21.97 -27.16
CA GLY A 548 -3.29 -21.61 -26.47
C GLY A 548 -4.50 -22.53 -26.72
N ASN A 549 -4.32 -23.69 -27.40
CA ASN A 549 -5.39 -24.62 -27.71
C ASN A 549 -5.05 -26.04 -27.20
N VAL A 550 -6.07 -26.83 -26.87
CA VAL A 550 -5.92 -28.26 -26.64
C VAL A 550 -5.94 -28.98 -27.99
N THR A 551 -4.78 -29.47 -28.42
CA THR A 551 -4.64 -30.11 -29.74
C THR A 551 -4.93 -31.61 -29.73
N ALA A 552 -4.72 -32.29 -28.60
CA ALA A 552 -5.02 -33.70 -28.40
C ALA A 552 -5.18 -34.03 -26.92
N HIS A 553 -5.89 -35.09 -26.60
CA HIS A 553 -5.96 -35.68 -25.26
C HIS A 553 -6.11 -37.18 -25.33
N GLY A 554 -5.64 -37.91 -24.32
CA GLY A 554 -5.68 -39.35 -24.22
C GLY A 554 -4.63 -39.87 -23.25
N THR A 555 -4.43 -41.19 -23.25
CA THR A 555 -3.34 -41.86 -22.51
C THR A 555 -2.00 -41.67 -23.23
N HIS A 556 -0.91 -41.96 -22.54
CA HIS A 556 0.43 -41.93 -23.13
C HIS A 556 0.55 -42.74 -24.43
N GLU A 557 0.03 -43.95 -24.43
CA GLU A 557 0.12 -44.86 -25.56
C GLU A 557 -0.72 -44.39 -26.76
N GLU A 558 -1.92 -43.87 -26.49
CA GLU A 558 -2.79 -43.30 -27.53
C GLU A 558 -2.14 -42.07 -28.18
N LEU A 559 -1.56 -41.20 -27.38
CA LEU A 559 -0.94 -39.96 -27.87
C LEU A 559 0.36 -40.19 -28.64
N LEU A 560 1.11 -41.22 -28.32
CA LEU A 560 2.29 -41.60 -29.11
C LEU A 560 1.93 -42.00 -30.55
N VAL A 561 0.71 -42.50 -30.78
CA VAL A 561 0.21 -42.90 -32.09
C VAL A 561 -0.54 -41.76 -32.78
N SER A 562 -1.40 -41.04 -32.04
CA SER A 562 -2.35 -40.07 -32.60
C SER A 562 -1.84 -38.66 -32.69
N CYS A 563 -0.84 -38.25 -31.86
CA CYS A 563 -0.37 -36.86 -31.77
C CYS A 563 1.12 -36.74 -32.15
N PRO A 564 1.44 -36.26 -33.36
CA PRO A 564 2.83 -36.05 -33.80
C PRO A 564 3.64 -35.14 -32.86
N LEU A 565 3.05 -34.06 -32.37
CA LEU A 565 3.69 -33.14 -31.45
C LEU A 565 4.08 -33.81 -30.12
N TYR A 566 3.19 -34.63 -29.55
CA TYR A 566 3.49 -35.38 -28.33
C TYR A 566 4.62 -36.39 -28.55
N LYS A 567 4.61 -37.09 -29.68
CA LYS A 567 5.66 -38.03 -30.05
C LYS A 567 7.02 -37.36 -30.24
N GLU A 568 7.03 -36.20 -30.87
CA GLU A 568 8.26 -35.40 -31.04
C GLU A 568 8.82 -34.97 -29.68
N MET A 569 7.99 -34.41 -28.80
CA MET A 569 8.40 -34.01 -27.44
C MET A 569 8.91 -35.21 -26.63
N TRP A 570 8.27 -36.38 -26.77
CA TRP A 570 8.69 -37.59 -26.10
C TRP A 570 10.06 -38.08 -26.58
N ASN A 571 10.27 -38.12 -27.89
CA ASN A 571 11.53 -38.54 -28.50
C ASN A 571 12.68 -37.57 -28.12
N ALA A 572 12.44 -36.27 -28.14
CA ALA A 572 13.40 -35.27 -27.70
C ALA A 572 13.80 -35.47 -26.22
N HIS A 573 12.84 -35.85 -25.38
CA HIS A 573 13.10 -36.11 -23.96
C HIS A 573 13.93 -37.38 -23.72
N ILE A 574 13.73 -38.44 -24.50
CA ILE A 574 14.50 -39.69 -24.42
C ILE A 574 15.93 -39.49 -24.94
N SER A 575 16.09 -38.82 -26.08
CA SER A 575 17.42 -38.58 -26.68
C SER A 575 18.36 -37.80 -25.75
N VAL A 576 17.83 -36.88 -24.96
CA VAL A 576 18.61 -36.14 -23.91
C VAL A 576 19.03 -37.08 -22.77
N LYS A 577 18.19 -38.06 -22.38
CA LYS A 577 18.55 -39.05 -21.34
C LYS A 577 19.62 -40.07 -21.80
N ASP A 578 19.58 -40.45 -23.06
CA ASP A 578 20.54 -41.42 -23.61
C ASP A 578 21.92 -40.80 -23.82
N THR A 579 21.99 -39.53 -24.25
CA THR A 579 23.27 -38.77 -24.36
C THR A 579 23.94 -38.52 -23.01
N VAL A 580 23.18 -38.41 -21.91
CA VAL A 580 23.75 -38.22 -20.54
C VAL A 580 24.29 -39.56 -20.00
N LYS A 581 23.74 -40.71 -20.43
CA LYS A 581 24.25 -42.07 -20.04
C LYS A 581 25.49 -42.52 -20.81
N GLU A 582 25.73 -42.00 -22.02
CA GLU A 582 26.94 -42.29 -22.81
C GLU A 582 28.13 -41.40 -22.48
N GLY A 583 27.95 -40.38 -21.62
CA GLY A 583 28.98 -39.43 -21.17
C GLY A 583 29.52 -39.67 -19.75
N GLU A 584 29.04 -40.72 -19.05
CA GLU A 584 29.63 -41.29 -17.83
C GLU A 584 30.40 -42.60 -18.19
#